data_6b26466c5fbd390f1b659943b8c2d19a
#
_entry.id   6b26466c5fbd390f1b659943b8c2d19a
#
_cell.length_a   1.000
_cell.length_b   1.000
_cell.length_c   1.000
_cell.angle_alpha   90.00
_cell.angle_beta   90.00
_cell.angle_gamma   90.00
#
_symmetry.space_group_name_H-M   'P 1'
#
loop_
_entity.id
_entity.type
_entity.pdbx_description
1 polymer ?
#
loop_
_entity_poly.entity_id
_entity_poly.type
_entity_poly.pdbx_seq_one_letter_code
_entity_poly.pdbx_strand_id
1 'polypeptide(L)'
;MKKTVFACVCAAAAVASAAVKIGTVNLEVLIKNHPSHESNRTLVKSTADDYRRKMEGRQGNLKALVEEGRKHQSDWQNPMLSASAKAELQKKLEDVQRRMYAIQQEMRTEDQRCQEELADLQQRLFKIEKKDVEERLSEFAKAEGYDLIVDTAACGFAKPALDVTDAVLKKMGVKNPKK
;
A
#
# COMPACT_ATOMS: atom_id res chain seq x y z
N MET A 1 -38.14 -32.21 77.45
CA MET A 1 -38.23 -30.96 76.65
C MET A 1 -36.90 -30.76 75.94
N LYS A 2 -36.75 -31.21 74.67
CA LYS A 2 -35.53 -31.04 73.90
C LYS A 2 -35.79 -29.91 72.89
N LYS A 3 -35.12 -28.79 73.01
CA LYS A 3 -35.15 -27.64 72.05
C LYS A 3 -34.16 -27.90 70.97
N THR A 4 -34.62 -28.22 69.79
CA THR A 4 -33.79 -28.25 68.54
C THR A 4 -33.65 -26.82 67.98
N VAL A 5 -32.46 -26.33 67.97
CA VAL A 5 -32.08 -25.06 67.34
C VAL A 5 -31.73 -25.35 65.89
N PHE A 6 -32.54 -24.85 64.95
CA PHE A 6 -32.33 -24.96 63.51
C PHE A 6 -31.43 -23.80 63.09
N ALA A 7 -30.14 -24.06 62.85
CA ALA A 7 -29.21 -23.07 62.29
C ALA A 7 -29.39 -22.98 60.75
N CYS A 8 -29.99 -21.88 60.31
CA CYS A 8 -30.12 -21.57 58.89
C CYS A 8 -28.79 -21.03 58.35
N VAL A 9 -28.01 -21.85 57.64
CA VAL A 9 -26.79 -21.42 56.96
C VAL A 9 -27.22 -20.79 55.64
N CYS A 10 -27.28 -19.44 55.60
CA CYS A 10 -27.41 -18.68 54.33
C CYS A 10 -26.04 -18.70 53.64
N ALA A 11 -25.88 -19.62 52.67
CA ALA A 11 -24.76 -19.56 51.73
C ALA A 11 -25.00 -18.40 50.75
N ALA A 12 -24.38 -17.26 51.00
CA ALA A 12 -24.30 -16.15 50.07
C ALA A 12 -23.41 -16.58 48.90
N ALA A 13 -23.99 -17.03 47.80
CA ALA A 13 -23.30 -17.22 46.53
C ALA A 13 -22.90 -15.84 46.05
N ALA A 14 -21.65 -15.46 46.25
CA ALA A 14 -21.03 -14.29 45.63
C ALA A 14 -20.93 -14.59 44.12
N VAL A 15 -21.86 -14.06 43.34
CA VAL A 15 -21.73 -14.02 41.87
C VAL A 15 -20.59 -13.06 41.57
N ALA A 16 -19.39 -13.59 41.38
CA ALA A 16 -18.29 -12.82 40.86
C ALA A 16 -18.65 -12.40 39.43
N SER A 17 -19.23 -11.20 39.29
CA SER A 17 -19.38 -10.58 37.99
C SER A 17 -17.96 -10.36 37.46
N ALA A 18 -17.51 -11.23 36.56
CA ALA A 18 -16.25 -11.00 35.85
C ALA A 18 -16.37 -9.65 35.12
N ALA A 19 -15.62 -8.67 35.58
CA ALA A 19 -15.59 -7.37 34.93
C ALA A 19 -15.08 -7.54 33.50
N VAL A 20 -15.87 -7.17 32.52
CA VAL A 20 -15.49 -7.24 31.09
C VAL A 20 -14.23 -6.40 30.89
N LYS A 21 -13.14 -7.03 30.42
CA LYS A 21 -11.87 -6.37 30.16
C LYS A 21 -11.85 -5.81 28.76
N ILE A 22 -11.91 -4.49 28.64
CA ILE A 22 -11.93 -3.78 27.36
C ILE A 22 -10.62 -3.04 27.17
N GLY A 23 -10.07 -3.09 25.95
CA GLY A 23 -8.92 -2.29 25.53
C GLY A 23 -9.22 -1.51 24.26
N THR A 24 -8.37 -0.52 23.98
CA THR A 24 -8.35 0.18 22.70
C THR A 24 -6.97 0.08 22.08
N VAL A 25 -6.90 0.10 20.75
CA VAL A 25 -5.64 0.01 20.00
C VAL A 25 -5.67 0.93 18.79
N ASN A 26 -4.54 1.51 18.45
CA ASN A 26 -4.38 2.25 17.19
C ASN A 26 -3.83 1.30 16.11
N LEU A 27 -4.71 0.77 15.25
CA LEU A 27 -4.33 -0.16 14.18
C LEU A 27 -3.38 0.47 13.17
N GLU A 28 -3.53 1.76 12.87
CA GLU A 28 -2.63 2.47 11.95
C GLU A 28 -1.19 2.48 12.48
N VAL A 29 -1.02 2.74 13.78
CA VAL A 29 0.30 2.71 14.43
C VAL A 29 0.88 1.30 14.42
N LEU A 30 0.07 0.26 14.66
CA LEU A 30 0.53 -1.13 14.57
C LEU A 30 1.01 -1.49 13.16
N ILE A 31 0.25 -1.14 12.13
CA ILE A 31 0.59 -1.40 10.73
C ILE A 31 1.87 -0.64 10.32
N LYS A 32 1.97 0.65 10.65
CA LYS A 32 3.19 1.45 10.37
C LYS A 32 4.46 0.91 11.02
N ASN A 33 4.31 0.22 12.14
CA ASN A 33 5.41 -0.40 12.87
C ASN A 33 5.55 -1.90 12.58
N HIS A 34 4.80 -2.43 11.61
CA HIS A 34 4.95 -3.81 11.19
C HIS A 34 6.37 -4.07 10.66
N PRO A 35 7.02 -5.21 11.02
CA PRO A 35 8.41 -5.50 10.63
C PRO A 35 8.67 -5.40 9.12
N SER A 36 7.68 -5.77 8.30
CA SER A 36 7.79 -5.71 6.83
C SER A 36 7.40 -4.36 6.23
N HIS A 37 6.89 -3.39 7.02
CA HIS A 37 6.35 -2.14 6.47
C HIS A 37 7.38 -1.36 5.65
N GLU A 38 8.58 -1.17 6.16
CA GLU A 38 9.65 -0.46 5.44
C GLU A 38 10.14 -1.21 4.20
N SER A 39 10.26 -2.54 4.28
CA SER A 39 10.64 -3.34 3.11
C SER A 39 9.56 -3.31 2.01
N ASN A 40 8.29 -3.39 2.39
CA ASN A 40 7.16 -3.28 1.48
C ASN A 40 7.09 -1.90 0.83
N ARG A 41 7.29 -0.84 1.61
CA ARG A 41 7.37 0.53 1.09
C ARG A 41 8.52 0.71 0.11
N THR A 42 9.68 0.13 0.41
CA THR A 42 10.85 0.14 -0.46
C THR A 42 10.57 -0.62 -1.76
N LEU A 43 9.89 -1.77 -1.69
CA LEU A 43 9.48 -2.54 -2.86
C LEU A 43 8.57 -1.73 -3.79
N VAL A 44 7.53 -1.09 -3.25
CA VAL A 44 6.62 -0.24 -4.02
C VAL A 44 7.40 0.91 -4.68
N LYS A 45 8.29 1.56 -3.93
CA LYS A 45 9.11 2.65 -4.46
C LYS A 45 10.05 2.18 -5.57
N SER A 46 10.77 1.08 -5.39
CA SER A 46 11.68 0.56 -6.41
C SER A 46 10.93 0.16 -7.69
N THR A 47 9.74 -0.45 -7.55
CA THR A 47 8.87 -0.77 -8.68
C THR A 47 8.45 0.49 -9.44
N ALA A 48 8.01 1.54 -8.73
CA ALA A 48 7.66 2.82 -9.34
C ALA A 48 8.86 3.48 -10.05
N ASP A 49 10.05 3.41 -9.44
CA ASP A 49 11.28 3.94 -10.03
C ASP A 49 11.70 3.17 -11.29
N ASP A 50 11.48 1.86 -11.34
CA ASP A 50 11.71 1.04 -12.54
C ASP A 50 10.79 1.43 -13.69
N TYR A 51 9.50 1.63 -13.41
CA TYR A 51 8.55 2.15 -14.41
C TYR A 51 8.94 3.53 -14.91
N ARG A 52 9.32 4.44 -14.01
CA ARG A 52 9.78 5.77 -14.41
C ARG A 52 10.96 5.71 -15.36
N ARG A 53 11.97 4.88 -15.08
CA ARG A 53 13.13 4.70 -15.96
C ARG A 53 12.75 4.17 -17.34
N LYS A 54 11.81 3.22 -17.40
CA LYS A 54 11.28 2.73 -18.68
C LYS A 54 10.61 3.83 -19.49
N MET A 55 9.78 4.65 -18.83
CA MET A 55 9.08 5.77 -19.48
C MET A 55 10.05 6.86 -19.96
N GLU A 56 11.06 7.19 -19.17
CA GLU A 56 12.15 8.12 -19.56
C GLU A 56 12.90 7.61 -20.80
N GLY A 57 13.22 6.33 -20.86
CA GLY A 57 13.84 5.71 -22.04
C GLY A 57 12.95 5.83 -23.29
N ARG A 58 11.64 5.55 -23.19
CA ARG A 58 10.70 5.71 -24.31
C ARG A 58 10.54 7.16 -24.74
N GLN A 59 10.53 8.10 -23.78
CA GLN A 59 10.49 9.52 -24.06
C GLN A 59 11.77 9.99 -24.77
N GLY A 60 12.94 9.44 -24.42
CA GLY A 60 14.19 9.64 -25.14
C GLY A 60 14.10 9.18 -26.61
N ASN A 61 13.57 7.98 -26.84
CA ASN A 61 13.35 7.47 -28.20
C ASN A 61 12.37 8.35 -29.01
N LEU A 62 11.31 8.84 -28.38
CA LEU A 62 10.36 9.74 -29.03
C LEU A 62 11.03 11.06 -29.44
N LYS A 63 11.88 11.64 -28.56
CA LYS A 63 12.66 12.84 -28.88
C LYS A 63 13.59 12.60 -30.06
N ALA A 64 14.29 11.46 -30.11
CA ALA A 64 15.16 11.10 -31.22
C ALA A 64 14.39 11.02 -32.56
N LEU A 65 13.19 10.42 -32.55
CA LEU A 65 12.31 10.36 -33.73
C LEU A 65 11.83 11.74 -34.18
N VAL A 66 11.56 12.65 -33.24
CA VAL A 66 11.21 14.05 -33.59
C VAL A 66 12.36 14.73 -34.32
N GLU A 67 13.59 14.56 -33.85
CA GLU A 67 14.77 15.14 -34.52
C GLU A 67 15.04 14.48 -35.88
N GLU A 68 14.88 13.17 -36.01
CA GLU A 68 14.93 12.43 -37.28
C GLU A 68 13.91 13.00 -38.27
N GLY A 69 12.66 13.20 -37.83
CA GLY A 69 11.60 13.78 -38.65
C GLY A 69 11.90 15.21 -39.09
N ARG A 70 12.41 16.05 -38.18
CA ARG A 70 12.82 17.43 -38.51
C ARG A 70 13.92 17.45 -39.57
N LYS A 71 14.89 16.56 -39.48
CA LYS A 71 15.95 16.44 -40.47
C LYS A 71 15.40 16.07 -41.83
N HIS A 72 14.59 15.02 -41.90
CA HIS A 72 13.97 14.60 -43.16
C HIS A 72 13.08 15.70 -43.77
N GLN A 73 12.36 16.46 -42.93
CA GLN A 73 11.54 17.58 -43.37
C GLN A 73 12.40 18.71 -43.95
N SER A 74 13.52 19.03 -43.30
CA SER A 74 14.48 20.02 -43.80
C SER A 74 15.10 19.60 -45.14
N ASP A 75 15.54 18.34 -45.22
CA ASP A 75 16.09 17.78 -46.47
C ASP A 75 15.03 17.79 -47.61
N TRP A 76 13.78 17.46 -47.31
CA TRP A 76 12.69 17.46 -48.29
C TRP A 76 12.43 18.85 -48.89
N GLN A 77 12.63 19.92 -48.14
CA GLN A 77 12.46 21.30 -48.56
C GLN A 77 13.54 21.79 -49.54
N ASN A 78 14.61 21.01 -49.73
CA ASN A 78 15.70 21.40 -50.65
C ASN A 78 15.17 21.41 -52.11
N PRO A 79 15.23 22.57 -52.79
CA PRO A 79 14.69 22.70 -54.16
C PRO A 79 15.51 21.93 -55.22
N MET A 80 16.75 21.54 -54.88
CA MET A 80 17.64 20.82 -55.80
C MET A 80 17.41 19.30 -55.85
N LEU A 81 16.48 18.78 -55.02
CA LEU A 81 16.19 17.34 -54.99
C LEU A 81 15.40 16.88 -56.19
N SER A 82 15.77 15.71 -56.73
CA SER A 82 14.99 15.01 -57.74
C SER A 82 13.62 14.54 -57.18
N ALA A 83 12.64 14.32 -58.07
CA ALA A 83 11.35 13.81 -57.70
C ALA A 83 11.44 12.45 -56.97
N SER A 84 12.37 11.58 -57.42
CA SER A 84 12.62 10.29 -56.78
C SER A 84 13.16 10.46 -55.33
N ALA A 85 14.10 11.34 -55.10
CA ALA A 85 14.66 11.60 -53.76
C ALA A 85 13.60 12.20 -52.81
N LYS A 86 12.73 13.07 -53.32
CA LYS A 86 11.58 13.60 -52.54
C LYS A 86 10.59 12.51 -52.14
N ALA A 87 10.29 11.57 -53.05
CA ALA A 87 9.39 10.44 -52.77
C ALA A 87 9.99 9.49 -51.71
N GLU A 88 11.30 9.27 -51.71
CA GLU A 88 11.99 8.49 -50.67
C GLU A 88 11.94 9.19 -49.30
N LEU A 89 12.19 10.48 -49.24
CA LEU A 89 12.10 11.27 -48.01
C LEU A 89 10.67 11.29 -47.45
N GLN A 90 9.67 11.37 -48.34
CA GLN A 90 8.27 11.28 -47.89
C GLN A 90 7.97 9.94 -47.25
N LYS A 91 8.43 8.82 -47.80
CA LYS A 91 8.28 7.50 -47.15
C LYS A 91 8.97 7.43 -45.79
N LYS A 92 10.17 8.04 -45.64
CA LYS A 92 10.86 8.11 -44.37
C LYS A 92 10.09 8.94 -43.33
N LEU A 93 9.50 10.07 -43.75
CA LEU A 93 8.64 10.88 -42.88
C LEU A 93 7.42 10.11 -42.39
N GLU A 94 6.75 9.39 -43.29
CA GLU A 94 5.61 8.54 -42.96
C GLU A 94 6.01 7.41 -41.98
N ASP A 95 7.19 6.82 -42.18
CA ASP A 95 7.73 5.80 -41.24
C ASP A 95 7.99 6.39 -39.85
N VAL A 96 8.66 7.54 -39.79
CA VAL A 96 8.90 8.25 -38.52
C VAL A 96 7.59 8.57 -37.81
N GLN A 97 6.59 9.10 -38.52
CA GLN A 97 5.26 9.40 -37.95
C GLN A 97 4.60 8.14 -37.39
N ARG A 98 4.63 7.03 -38.12
CA ARG A 98 4.09 5.75 -37.67
C ARG A 98 4.77 5.24 -36.41
N ARG A 99 6.12 5.31 -36.36
CA ARG A 99 6.92 4.91 -35.18
C ARG A 99 6.64 5.81 -33.97
N MET A 100 6.53 7.11 -34.17
CA MET A 100 6.14 8.05 -33.12
C MET A 100 4.77 7.72 -32.53
N TYR A 101 3.79 7.48 -33.41
CA TYR A 101 2.43 7.11 -32.98
C TYR A 101 2.44 5.81 -32.18
N ALA A 102 3.17 4.78 -32.66
CA ALA A 102 3.28 3.51 -31.94
C ALA A 102 3.87 3.69 -30.55
N ILE A 103 4.98 4.42 -30.40
CA ILE A 103 5.60 4.70 -29.09
C ILE A 103 4.63 5.48 -28.18
N GLN A 104 3.90 6.46 -28.70
CA GLN A 104 2.92 7.20 -27.88
C GLN A 104 1.78 6.30 -27.39
N GLN A 105 1.29 5.40 -28.20
CA GLN A 105 0.26 4.42 -27.77
C GLN A 105 0.81 3.46 -26.72
N GLU A 106 2.01 2.92 -26.96
CA GLU A 106 2.68 2.07 -25.97
C GLU A 106 2.88 2.78 -24.63
N MET A 107 3.31 4.04 -24.64
CA MET A 107 3.50 4.83 -23.43
C MET A 107 2.20 5.01 -22.65
N ARG A 108 1.07 5.28 -23.34
CA ARG A 108 -0.24 5.43 -22.69
C ARG A 108 -0.71 4.12 -22.05
N THR A 109 -0.60 3.01 -22.78
CA THR A 109 -0.99 1.70 -22.28
C THR A 109 -0.12 1.27 -21.08
N GLU A 110 1.19 1.50 -21.17
CA GLU A 110 2.12 1.17 -20.10
C GLU A 110 1.89 2.02 -18.84
N ASP A 111 1.57 3.32 -19.01
CA ASP A 111 1.27 4.20 -17.88
C ASP A 111 0.04 3.73 -17.11
N GLN A 112 -1.05 3.41 -17.82
CA GLN A 112 -2.26 2.86 -17.21
C GLN A 112 -1.97 1.55 -16.48
N ARG A 113 -1.28 0.62 -17.13
CA ARG A 113 -0.91 -0.66 -16.53
C ARG A 113 -0.05 -0.48 -15.29
N CYS A 114 0.92 0.43 -15.33
CA CYS A 114 1.78 0.75 -14.21
C CYS A 114 0.97 1.26 -13.00
N GLN A 115 0.04 2.17 -13.20
CA GLN A 115 -0.81 2.70 -12.14
C GLN A 115 -1.65 1.60 -11.50
N GLU A 116 -2.26 0.72 -12.31
CA GLU A 116 -3.04 -0.42 -11.84
C GLU A 116 -2.17 -1.42 -11.05
N GLU A 117 -1.00 -1.79 -11.58
CA GLU A 117 -0.08 -2.73 -10.93
C GLU A 117 0.47 -2.18 -9.61
N LEU A 118 0.80 -0.89 -9.54
CA LEU A 118 1.27 -0.27 -8.30
C LEU A 118 0.16 -0.18 -7.25
N ALA A 119 -1.07 0.17 -7.66
CA ALA A 119 -2.21 0.22 -6.76
C ALA A 119 -2.53 -1.19 -6.20
N ASP A 120 -2.52 -2.21 -7.06
CA ASP A 120 -2.76 -3.60 -6.66
C ASP A 120 -1.64 -4.11 -5.74
N LEU A 121 -0.37 -3.81 -6.05
CA LEU A 121 0.77 -4.15 -5.18
C LEU A 121 0.60 -3.53 -3.79
N GLN A 122 0.31 -2.23 -3.70
CA GLN A 122 0.09 -1.53 -2.44
C GLN A 122 -1.07 -2.16 -1.65
N GLN A 123 -2.19 -2.44 -2.32
CA GLN A 123 -3.35 -3.03 -1.68
C GLN A 123 -3.06 -4.44 -1.15
N ARG A 124 -2.34 -5.27 -1.92
CA ARG A 124 -1.96 -6.62 -1.48
C ARG A 124 -1.04 -6.58 -0.26
N LEU A 125 0.00 -5.75 -0.31
CA LEU A 125 0.95 -5.61 0.80
C LEU A 125 0.25 -5.11 2.06
N PHE A 126 -0.62 -4.11 1.94
CA PHE A 126 -1.41 -3.60 3.07
C PHE A 126 -2.33 -4.67 3.66
N LYS A 127 -3.02 -5.46 2.82
CA LYS A 127 -3.87 -6.57 3.29
C LYS A 127 -3.08 -7.62 4.08
N ILE A 128 -1.86 -7.94 3.62
CA ILE A 128 -0.97 -8.90 4.31
C ILE A 128 -0.55 -8.34 5.67
N GLU A 129 -0.07 -7.10 5.72
CA GLU A 129 0.32 -6.44 6.97
C GLU A 129 -0.85 -6.35 7.95
N LYS A 130 -2.01 -5.91 7.47
CA LYS A 130 -3.22 -5.80 8.29
C LYS A 130 -3.62 -7.15 8.87
N LYS A 131 -3.62 -8.20 8.07
CA LYS A 131 -3.97 -9.56 8.53
C LYS A 131 -3.02 -10.07 9.61
N ASP A 132 -1.69 -9.91 9.43
CA ASP A 132 -0.71 -10.31 10.45
C ASP A 132 -0.88 -9.51 11.75
N VAL A 133 -1.15 -8.21 11.65
CA VAL A 133 -1.44 -7.37 12.82
C VAL A 133 -2.71 -7.84 13.54
N GLU A 134 -3.78 -8.15 12.82
CA GLU A 134 -5.03 -8.65 13.40
C GLU A 134 -4.84 -10.02 14.09
N GLU A 135 -4.06 -10.91 13.50
CA GLU A 135 -3.71 -12.21 14.10
C GLU A 135 -2.93 -12.02 15.42
N ARG A 136 -1.88 -11.19 15.41
CA ARG A 136 -1.07 -10.87 16.60
C ARG A 136 -1.89 -10.17 17.68
N LEU A 137 -2.79 -9.27 17.29
CA LEU A 137 -3.71 -8.61 18.21
C LEU A 137 -4.66 -9.62 18.88
N SER A 138 -5.20 -10.56 18.09
CA SER A 138 -6.04 -11.64 18.62
C SER A 138 -5.29 -12.54 19.61
N GLU A 139 -4.04 -12.91 19.31
CA GLU A 139 -3.17 -13.66 20.20
C GLU A 139 -2.89 -12.90 21.52
N PHE A 140 -2.60 -11.61 21.40
CA PHE A 140 -2.39 -10.71 22.54
C PHE A 140 -3.66 -10.65 23.41
N ALA A 141 -4.83 -10.40 22.80
CA ALA A 141 -6.09 -10.30 23.51
C ALA A 141 -6.40 -11.56 24.32
N LYS A 142 -6.23 -12.74 23.71
CA LYS A 142 -6.43 -14.04 24.36
C LYS A 142 -5.44 -14.25 25.52
N ALA A 143 -4.17 -13.97 25.30
CA ALA A 143 -3.13 -14.17 26.31
C ALA A 143 -3.31 -13.26 27.54
N GLU A 144 -3.76 -12.03 27.31
CA GLU A 144 -3.94 -11.03 28.35
C GLU A 144 -5.38 -11.01 28.94
N GLY A 145 -6.27 -11.85 28.43
CA GLY A 145 -7.65 -11.97 28.91
C GLY A 145 -8.52 -10.75 28.60
N TYR A 146 -8.35 -10.15 27.44
CA TYR A 146 -9.26 -9.11 26.96
C TYR A 146 -10.50 -9.76 26.31
N ASP A 147 -11.68 -9.25 26.70
CA ASP A 147 -12.94 -9.65 26.10
C ASP A 147 -13.24 -8.86 24.81
N LEU A 148 -12.73 -7.62 24.71
CA LEU A 148 -12.90 -6.74 23.57
C LEU A 148 -11.71 -5.78 23.42
N ILE A 149 -11.18 -5.67 22.21
CA ILE A 149 -10.24 -4.59 21.84
C ILE A 149 -10.83 -3.87 20.63
N VAL A 150 -10.94 -2.54 20.71
CA VAL A 150 -11.56 -1.69 19.69
C VAL A 150 -10.51 -0.76 19.09
N ASP A 151 -10.57 -0.56 17.77
CA ASP A 151 -9.71 0.44 17.12
C ASP A 151 -10.07 1.85 17.61
N THR A 152 -9.07 2.62 18.01
CA THR A 152 -9.26 4.03 18.42
C THR A 152 -9.90 4.89 17.35
N ALA A 153 -9.68 4.57 16.07
CA ALA A 153 -10.31 5.27 14.95
C ALA A 153 -11.85 5.06 14.88
N ALA A 154 -12.35 3.95 15.47
CA ALA A 154 -13.78 3.67 15.57
C ALA A 154 -14.42 4.22 16.86
N CYS A 155 -13.61 4.79 17.78
CA CYS A 155 -14.08 5.30 19.06
C CYS A 155 -14.22 6.81 19.05
N GLY A 156 -15.37 7.35 19.46
CA GLY A 156 -15.53 8.80 19.69
C GLY A 156 -14.74 9.28 20.90
N PHE A 157 -14.56 8.43 21.93
CA PHE A 157 -13.77 8.69 23.12
C PHE A 157 -13.35 7.39 23.79
N ALA A 158 -12.09 7.32 24.21
CA ALA A 158 -11.58 6.28 25.09
C ALA A 158 -10.62 6.90 26.13
N LYS A 159 -10.64 6.36 27.35
CA LYS A 159 -9.66 6.78 28.37
C LYS A 159 -8.27 6.29 27.95
N PRO A 160 -7.20 7.10 28.08
CA PRO A 160 -5.84 6.67 27.76
C PRO A 160 -5.37 5.39 28.47
N ALA A 161 -5.91 5.11 29.66
CA ALA A 161 -5.61 3.88 30.41
C ALA A 161 -6.13 2.59 29.73
N LEU A 162 -7.00 2.69 28.73
CA LEU A 162 -7.50 1.54 27.96
C LEU A 162 -6.62 1.26 26.73
N ASP A 163 -5.71 2.17 26.38
CA ASP A 163 -4.86 2.02 25.19
C ASP A 163 -3.79 0.96 25.45
N VAL A 164 -3.84 -0.09 24.64
CA VAL A 164 -2.89 -1.22 24.69
C VAL A 164 -1.91 -1.22 23.52
N THR A 165 -1.89 -0.17 22.71
CA THR A 165 -1.07 -0.08 21.48
C THR A 165 0.39 -0.39 21.77
N ASP A 166 0.99 0.24 22.78
CA ASP A 166 2.40 0.03 23.14
C ASP A 166 2.67 -1.41 23.63
N ALA A 167 1.71 -2.02 24.35
CA ALA A 167 1.84 -3.40 24.82
C ALA A 167 1.82 -4.39 23.63
N VAL A 168 0.95 -4.16 22.65
CA VAL A 168 0.89 -4.95 21.42
C VAL A 168 2.17 -4.78 20.61
N LEU A 169 2.65 -3.54 20.41
CA LEU A 169 3.92 -3.26 19.71
C LEU A 169 5.10 -3.99 20.35
N LYS A 170 5.18 -3.97 21.66
CA LYS A 170 6.21 -4.71 22.41
C LYS A 170 6.12 -6.22 22.15
N LYS A 171 4.91 -6.77 22.12
CA LYS A 171 4.67 -8.19 21.79
C LYS A 171 5.04 -8.51 20.32
N MET A 172 4.85 -7.56 19.40
CA MET A 172 5.30 -7.66 18.01
C MET A 172 6.83 -7.55 17.86
N GLY A 173 7.58 -7.29 18.93
CA GLY A 173 9.04 -7.16 18.90
C GLY A 173 9.54 -5.79 18.42
N VAL A 174 8.68 -4.79 18.38
CA VAL A 174 9.06 -3.42 17.97
C VAL A 174 9.80 -2.73 19.12
N LYS A 175 11.07 -2.39 18.89
CA LYS A 175 11.91 -1.76 19.94
C LYS A 175 11.73 -0.26 20.05
N ASN A 176 11.55 0.43 18.93
CA ASN A 176 11.38 1.89 18.84
C ASN A 176 10.17 2.22 17.96
N PRO A 177 8.95 2.26 18.52
CA PRO A 177 7.76 2.52 17.74
C PRO A 177 7.75 3.93 17.16
N LYS A 178 7.44 4.05 15.88
CA LYS A 178 7.12 5.33 15.21
C LYS A 178 5.71 5.74 15.63
N LYS A 179 5.57 6.93 16.21
CA LYS A 179 4.27 7.51 16.61
C LYS A 179 3.56 8.12 15.42
#